data_1b4710f096081514848b05302e50a252
#
_entry.id   1b4710f096081514848b05302e50a252
#
_cell.length_a   1.000
_cell.length_b   1.000
_cell.length_c   1.000
_cell.angle_alpha   90.00
_cell.angle_beta   90.00
_cell.angle_gamma   90.00
#
_symmetry.space_group_name_H-M   'P 1'
#
loop_
_entity.id
_entity.type
_entity.pdbx_description
1 polymer ?
#
loop_
_entity_poly.entity_id
_entity_poly.type
_entity_poly.pdbx_seq_one_letter_code
_entity_poly.pdbx_strand_id
1 'polypeptide(L)'
;MMLLLDNTVLSNFALVDRIDLLIDTLGNQVATTPQVIAEFNDGIARGRLPEAKLDWLEVINLEAEEEALFQELLNRVNAGEAACLAVAFQRDGRILTDDRDARKMAAQLKIPTSGTLGILLRLVQINALALSEANEILGQMISSGYRSPIRKLEEL
;
A
#
# COMPACT_ATOMS: atom_id res chain seq x y z
N MET A 1 -11.48 -10.65 4.14
CA MET A 1 -10.01 -10.78 4.02
C MET A 1 -9.36 -9.49 4.46
N MET A 2 -8.37 -9.59 5.34
CA MET A 2 -7.63 -8.43 5.81
C MET A 2 -6.69 -7.90 4.71
N LEU A 3 -6.69 -6.59 4.51
CA LEU A 3 -5.82 -5.92 3.55
C LEU A 3 -4.73 -5.17 4.34
N LEU A 4 -3.48 -5.49 4.10
CA LEU A 4 -2.34 -4.82 4.74
C LEU A 4 -1.79 -3.76 3.80
N LEU A 5 -1.90 -2.50 4.20
CA LEU A 5 -1.49 -1.34 3.40
C LEU A 5 -0.02 -1.02 3.67
N ASP A 6 0.79 -1.17 2.64
CA ASP A 6 2.22 -0.82 2.67
C ASP A 6 2.42 0.67 2.36
N ASN A 7 3.56 1.18 2.79
CA ASN A 7 3.92 2.59 2.61
C ASN A 7 3.98 3.02 1.15
N THR A 8 4.36 2.15 0.21
CA THR A 8 4.45 2.52 -1.21
C THR A 8 3.10 2.96 -1.77
N VAL A 9 2.04 2.22 -1.48
CA VAL A 9 0.68 2.57 -1.92
C VAL A 9 0.19 3.81 -1.19
N LEU A 10 0.32 3.83 0.14
CA LEU A 10 -0.10 4.97 0.95
C LEU A 10 0.56 6.26 0.47
N SER A 11 1.85 6.23 0.21
CA SER A 11 2.63 7.39 -0.27
C SER A 11 2.18 7.87 -1.65
N ASN A 12 1.86 6.96 -2.58
CA ASN A 12 1.38 7.36 -3.90
C ASN A 12 0.10 8.19 -3.82
N PHE A 13 -0.84 7.78 -2.98
CA PHE A 13 -2.08 8.53 -2.78
C PHE A 13 -1.87 9.83 -1.98
N ALA A 14 -0.97 9.81 -1.00
CA ALA A 14 -0.63 10.99 -0.21
C ALA A 14 0.00 12.08 -1.07
N LEU A 15 0.92 11.72 -1.97
CA LEU A 15 1.64 12.67 -2.83
C LEU A 15 0.73 13.43 -3.78
N VAL A 16 -0.41 12.87 -4.14
CA VAL A 16 -1.41 13.54 -5.00
C VAL A 16 -2.61 14.06 -4.20
N ASP A 17 -2.51 14.04 -2.88
CA ASP A 17 -3.55 14.51 -1.95
C ASP A 17 -4.89 13.82 -2.16
N ARG A 18 -4.85 12.49 -2.38
CA ARG A 18 -6.05 11.69 -2.62
C ARG A 18 -6.13 10.44 -1.73
N ILE A 19 -5.71 10.56 -0.46
CA ILE A 19 -5.89 9.49 0.54
C ILE A 19 -7.38 9.15 0.72
N ASP A 20 -8.27 10.11 0.53
CA ASP A 20 -9.72 9.90 0.54
C ASP A 20 -10.15 8.69 -0.32
N LEU A 21 -9.49 8.47 -1.44
CA LEU A 21 -9.81 7.36 -2.34
C LEU A 21 -9.48 6.00 -1.73
N LEU A 22 -8.47 5.93 -0.88
CA LEU A 22 -8.15 4.69 -0.15
C LEU A 22 -9.25 4.37 0.86
N ILE A 23 -9.73 5.38 1.57
CA ILE A 23 -10.81 5.22 2.54
C ILE A 23 -12.07 4.71 1.82
N ASP A 24 -12.42 5.33 0.70
CA ASP A 24 -13.62 4.99 -0.06
C ASP A 24 -13.55 3.58 -0.68
N THR A 25 -12.35 3.14 -1.09
CA THR A 25 -12.16 1.85 -1.77
C THR A 25 -12.00 0.70 -0.81
N LEU A 26 -11.23 0.89 0.26
CA LEU A 26 -10.78 -0.19 1.13
C LEU A 26 -11.67 -0.37 2.36
N GLY A 27 -12.34 0.69 2.79
CA GLY A 27 -13.29 0.65 3.90
C GLY A 27 -12.67 0.12 5.19
N ASN A 28 -13.42 -0.73 5.90
CA ASN A 28 -13.03 -1.30 7.20
C ASN A 28 -12.10 -2.50 7.09
N GLN A 29 -11.77 -2.94 5.88
CA GLN A 29 -10.97 -4.13 5.65
C GLN A 29 -9.47 -3.87 5.68
N VAL A 30 -9.09 -2.60 5.66
CA VAL A 30 -7.68 -2.20 5.57
C VAL A 30 -7.08 -1.98 6.95
N ALA A 31 -5.86 -2.44 7.11
CA ALA A 31 -5.02 -2.22 8.28
C ALA A 31 -3.59 -1.97 7.85
N THR A 32 -2.77 -1.53 8.76
CA THR A 32 -1.33 -1.41 8.55
C THR A 32 -0.61 -1.77 9.85
N THR A 33 0.69 -1.57 9.88
CA THR A 33 1.54 -1.90 11.01
C THR A 33 2.23 -0.66 11.57
N PRO A 34 2.70 -0.70 12.83
CA PRO A 34 3.49 0.42 13.37
C PRO A 34 4.71 0.75 12.53
N GLN A 35 5.32 -0.26 11.89
CA GLN A 35 6.49 -0.08 11.04
C GLN A 35 6.17 0.77 9.81
N VAL A 36 5.02 0.55 9.18
CA VAL A 36 4.57 1.37 8.04
C VAL A 36 4.27 2.79 8.49
N ILE A 37 3.59 2.97 9.62
CA ILE A 37 3.30 4.29 10.17
C ILE A 37 4.60 5.06 10.44
N ALA A 38 5.61 4.39 11.01
CA ALA A 38 6.91 5.00 11.28
C ALA A 38 7.60 5.46 9.98
N GLU A 39 7.56 4.64 8.92
CA GLU A 39 8.14 4.99 7.62
C GLU A 39 7.41 6.19 7.00
N PHE A 40 6.08 6.19 7.06
CA PHE A 40 5.27 7.28 6.52
C PHE A 40 5.57 8.59 7.26
N ASN A 41 5.61 8.56 8.59
CA ASN A 41 5.94 9.72 9.41
C ASN A 41 7.36 10.21 9.17
N ASP A 42 8.31 9.31 8.96
CA ASP A 42 9.67 9.67 8.57
C ASP A 42 9.69 10.41 7.23
N GLY A 43 8.89 9.96 6.27
CA GLY A 43 8.73 10.65 4.99
C GLY A 43 8.18 12.07 5.14
N ILE A 44 7.23 12.29 6.04
CA ILE A 44 6.72 13.62 6.38
C ILE A 44 7.82 14.48 7.01
N ALA A 45 8.52 13.92 8.01
CA ALA A 45 9.58 14.63 8.72
C ALA A 45 10.73 15.06 7.81
N ARG A 46 11.02 14.27 6.76
CA ARG A 46 12.06 14.55 5.77
C ARG A 46 11.58 15.45 4.62
N GLY A 47 10.35 15.90 4.66
CA GLY A 47 9.78 16.74 3.62
C GLY A 47 9.45 16.04 2.31
N ARG A 48 9.39 14.69 2.31
CA ARG A 48 9.08 13.89 1.11
C ARG A 48 7.59 13.68 0.90
N LEU A 49 6.82 13.74 1.97
CA LEU A 49 5.38 13.52 1.98
C LEU A 49 4.67 14.70 2.65
N PRO A 50 3.46 15.04 2.20
CA PRO A 50 2.63 16.02 2.90
C PRO A 50 2.11 15.43 4.21
N GLU A 51 1.79 16.30 5.17
CA GLU A 51 1.08 15.85 6.38
C GLU A 51 -0.25 15.24 6.01
N ALA A 52 -0.58 14.12 6.64
CA ALA A 52 -1.84 13.43 6.43
C ALA A 52 -2.30 12.78 7.72
N LYS A 53 -3.61 12.75 7.94
CA LYS A 53 -4.21 12.08 9.09
C LYS A 53 -4.44 10.61 8.73
N LEU A 54 -3.93 9.71 9.58
CA LEU A 54 -4.06 8.25 9.39
C LEU A 54 -4.92 7.60 10.47
N ASP A 55 -5.71 8.37 11.20
CA ASP A 55 -6.60 7.87 12.26
C ASP A 55 -7.72 6.96 11.75
N TRP A 56 -8.02 7.01 10.44
CA TRP A 56 -8.94 6.10 9.77
C TRP A 56 -8.37 4.69 9.56
N LEU A 57 -7.05 4.52 9.71
CA LEU A 57 -6.33 3.30 9.38
C LEU A 57 -6.04 2.52 10.66
N GLU A 58 -6.56 1.28 10.73
CA GLU A 58 -6.29 0.40 11.85
C GLU A 58 -4.81 0.01 11.87
N VAL A 59 -4.18 0.10 13.04
CA VAL A 59 -2.79 -0.28 13.24
C VAL A 59 -2.73 -1.59 14.02
N ILE A 60 -2.12 -2.62 13.42
CA ILE A 60 -2.04 -3.96 13.98
C ILE A 60 -0.63 -4.20 14.52
N ASN A 61 -0.54 -4.56 15.79
CA ASN A 61 0.72 -5.00 16.39
C ASN A 61 0.98 -6.47 16.04
N LEU A 62 2.24 -6.82 15.80
CA LEU A 62 2.64 -8.17 15.46
C LEU A 62 2.54 -9.09 16.68
N GLU A 63 2.00 -10.29 16.47
CA GLU A 63 2.02 -11.36 17.45
C GLU A 63 3.36 -12.12 17.37
N ALA A 64 3.59 -13.06 18.30
CA ALA A 64 4.89 -13.74 18.42
C ALA A 64 5.34 -14.45 17.13
N GLU A 65 4.45 -15.18 16.46
CA GLU A 65 4.75 -15.86 15.20
C GLU A 65 5.01 -14.88 14.07
N GLU A 66 4.28 -13.77 14.06
CA GLU A 66 4.47 -12.71 13.07
C GLU A 66 5.82 -12.02 13.29
N GLU A 67 6.18 -11.77 14.53
CA GLU A 67 7.48 -11.16 14.87
C GLU A 67 8.65 -12.05 14.42
N ALA A 68 8.53 -13.36 14.57
CA ALA A 68 9.56 -14.31 14.14
C ALA A 68 9.75 -14.25 12.61
N LEU A 69 8.66 -14.26 11.84
CA LEU A 69 8.71 -14.14 10.39
C LEU A 69 9.21 -12.76 9.96
N PHE A 70 8.78 -11.71 10.64
CA PHE A 70 9.24 -10.35 10.40
C PHE A 70 10.78 -10.27 10.47
N GLN A 71 11.40 -10.83 11.50
CA GLN A 71 12.85 -10.83 11.65
C GLN A 71 13.55 -11.53 10.48
N GLU A 72 13.02 -12.65 10.02
CA GLU A 72 13.57 -13.36 8.86
C GLU A 72 13.46 -12.51 7.57
N LEU A 73 12.34 -11.84 7.38
CA LEU A 73 12.09 -11.06 6.17
C LEU A 73 12.92 -9.76 6.09
N LEU A 74 13.39 -9.25 7.22
CA LEU A 74 14.23 -8.03 7.25
C LEU A 74 15.53 -8.15 6.46
N ASN A 75 15.96 -9.37 6.16
CA ASN A 75 17.14 -9.59 5.33
C ASN A 75 16.89 -9.34 3.83
N ARG A 76 15.63 -9.20 3.42
CA ARG A 76 15.26 -9.14 2.01
C ARG A 76 14.40 -7.92 1.65
N VAL A 77 13.63 -7.41 2.60
CA VAL A 77 12.72 -6.28 2.39
C VAL A 77 12.84 -5.32 3.57
N ASN A 78 12.31 -4.10 3.44
CA ASN A 78 12.35 -3.13 4.53
C ASN A 78 11.39 -3.48 5.66
N ALA A 79 11.44 -2.74 6.77
CA ALA A 79 10.67 -3.05 7.97
C ALA A 79 9.16 -2.99 7.75
N GLY A 80 8.67 -1.99 7.03
CA GLY A 80 7.23 -1.86 6.74
C GLY A 80 6.72 -3.01 5.89
N GLU A 81 7.45 -3.37 4.85
CA GLU A 81 7.11 -4.51 3.98
C GLU A 81 7.17 -5.82 4.74
N ALA A 82 8.22 -6.04 5.52
CA ALA A 82 8.39 -7.25 6.32
C ALA A 82 7.24 -7.44 7.31
N ALA A 83 6.82 -6.37 7.98
CA ALA A 83 5.72 -6.41 8.94
C ALA A 83 4.39 -6.74 8.24
N CYS A 84 4.07 -6.08 7.13
CA CYS A 84 2.85 -6.35 6.36
C CYS A 84 2.83 -7.78 5.85
N LEU A 85 3.95 -8.27 5.32
CA LEU A 85 4.06 -9.65 4.82
C LEU A 85 3.86 -10.68 5.95
N ALA A 86 4.46 -10.44 7.11
CA ALA A 86 4.33 -11.34 8.26
C ALA A 86 2.88 -11.45 8.74
N VAL A 87 2.20 -10.32 8.87
CA VAL A 87 0.78 -10.30 9.28
C VAL A 87 -0.10 -10.96 8.22
N ALA A 88 0.09 -10.61 6.94
CA ALA A 88 -0.69 -11.19 5.85
C ALA A 88 -0.51 -12.72 5.77
N PHE A 89 0.70 -13.21 5.99
CA PHE A 89 0.98 -14.64 5.98
C PHE A 89 0.25 -15.37 7.10
N GLN A 90 0.35 -14.87 8.33
CA GLN A 90 -0.22 -15.53 9.51
C GLN A 90 -1.75 -15.41 9.59
N ARG A 91 -2.30 -14.32 9.05
CA ARG A 91 -3.74 -14.05 9.15
C ARG A 91 -4.50 -14.24 7.84
N ASP A 92 -3.87 -14.91 6.86
CA ASP A 92 -4.46 -15.19 5.56
C ASP A 92 -4.98 -13.92 4.88
N GLY A 93 -4.17 -12.86 4.90
CA GLY A 93 -4.49 -11.56 4.34
C GLY A 93 -3.90 -11.34 2.95
N ARG A 94 -4.11 -10.12 2.46
CA ARG A 94 -3.55 -9.61 1.20
C ARG A 94 -2.66 -8.42 1.50
N ILE A 95 -1.54 -8.29 0.81
CA ILE A 95 -0.72 -7.09 0.91
C ILE A 95 -1.00 -6.14 -0.26
N LEU A 96 -1.11 -4.85 0.06
CA LEU A 96 -1.25 -3.76 -0.92
C LEU A 96 0.08 -3.04 -1.00
N THR A 97 0.86 -3.35 -2.03
CA THR A 97 2.21 -2.82 -2.21
C THR A 97 2.54 -2.63 -3.68
N ASP A 98 3.31 -1.58 -3.98
CA ASP A 98 3.88 -1.35 -5.30
C ASP A 98 5.36 -1.72 -5.35
N ASP A 99 5.94 -2.13 -4.22
CA ASP A 99 7.34 -2.50 -4.17
C ASP A 99 7.60 -3.84 -4.85
N ARG A 100 8.60 -3.87 -5.73
CA ARG A 100 8.93 -5.06 -6.50
C ARG A 100 9.42 -6.21 -5.63
N ASP A 101 10.29 -5.92 -4.67
CA ASP A 101 10.86 -6.94 -3.79
C ASP A 101 9.82 -7.52 -2.84
N ALA A 102 8.93 -6.66 -2.31
CA ALA A 102 7.81 -7.10 -1.48
C ALA A 102 6.84 -7.98 -2.27
N ARG A 103 6.53 -7.61 -3.51
CA ARG A 103 5.65 -8.43 -4.38
C ARG A 103 6.26 -9.78 -4.69
N LYS A 104 7.56 -9.83 -4.94
CA LYS A 104 8.30 -11.06 -5.18
C LYS A 104 8.29 -11.96 -3.95
N MET A 105 8.52 -11.40 -2.78
CA MET A 105 8.47 -12.14 -1.52
C MET A 105 7.06 -12.65 -1.24
N ALA A 106 6.03 -11.83 -1.46
CA ALA A 106 4.64 -12.25 -1.31
C ALA A 106 4.31 -13.46 -2.19
N ALA A 107 4.79 -13.46 -3.44
CA ALA A 107 4.59 -14.61 -4.34
C ALA A 107 5.23 -15.89 -3.77
N GLN A 108 6.44 -15.80 -3.21
CA GLN A 108 7.10 -16.94 -2.58
C GLN A 108 6.33 -17.46 -1.37
N LEU A 109 5.70 -16.56 -0.61
CA LEU A 109 4.90 -16.91 0.58
C LEU A 109 3.44 -17.21 0.22
N LYS A 110 3.07 -17.15 -1.05
CA LYS A 110 1.70 -17.35 -1.56
C LYS A 110 0.70 -16.36 -0.96
N ILE A 111 1.14 -15.14 -0.73
CA ILE A 111 0.30 -14.03 -0.27
C ILE A 111 -0.23 -13.29 -1.49
N PRO A 112 -1.56 -13.12 -1.63
CA PRO A 112 -2.12 -12.31 -2.72
C PRO A 112 -1.67 -10.86 -2.60
N THR A 113 -1.38 -10.23 -3.73
CA THR A 113 -0.95 -8.84 -3.79
C THR A 113 -1.88 -8.01 -4.66
N SER A 114 -1.94 -6.72 -4.35
CA SER A 114 -2.49 -5.70 -5.22
C SER A 114 -1.66 -4.43 -5.01
N GLY A 115 -1.93 -3.40 -5.80
CA GLY A 115 -1.17 -2.16 -5.69
C GLY A 115 -1.99 -0.96 -6.16
N THR A 116 -1.32 0.15 -6.38
CA THR A 116 -1.96 1.41 -6.79
C THR A 116 -2.82 1.25 -8.04
N LEU A 117 -2.33 0.55 -9.06
CA LEU A 117 -3.08 0.37 -10.31
C LEU A 117 -4.36 -0.42 -10.10
N GLY A 118 -4.31 -1.48 -9.30
CA GLY A 118 -5.49 -2.27 -8.96
C GLY A 118 -6.53 -1.46 -8.19
N ILE A 119 -6.10 -0.59 -7.29
CA ILE A 119 -6.99 0.29 -6.55
C ILE A 119 -7.66 1.31 -7.47
N LEU A 120 -6.89 1.97 -8.35
CA LEU A 120 -7.44 2.92 -9.33
C LEU A 120 -8.44 2.23 -10.26
N LEU A 121 -8.11 1.03 -10.74
CA LEU A 121 -9.02 0.26 -11.58
C LEU A 121 -10.33 -0.08 -10.84
N ARG A 122 -10.21 -0.48 -9.58
CA ARG A 122 -11.38 -0.79 -8.75
C ARG A 122 -12.28 0.43 -8.58
N LEU A 123 -11.71 1.61 -8.35
CA LEU A 123 -12.46 2.87 -8.23
C LEU A 123 -13.25 3.16 -9.51
N VAL A 124 -12.69 2.89 -10.67
CA VAL A 124 -13.40 3.04 -11.95
C VAL A 124 -14.52 2.00 -12.06
N GLN A 125 -14.25 0.75 -11.71
CA GLN A 125 -15.23 -0.34 -11.79
C GLN A 125 -16.45 -0.10 -10.90
N ILE A 126 -16.27 0.49 -9.73
CA ILE A 126 -17.38 0.81 -8.82
C ILE A 126 -17.99 2.18 -9.08
N ASN A 127 -17.60 2.83 -10.16
CA ASN A 127 -18.07 4.17 -10.56
C ASN A 127 -17.78 5.28 -9.54
N ALA A 128 -16.75 5.11 -8.71
CA ALA A 128 -16.27 6.15 -7.79
C ALA A 128 -15.42 7.19 -8.50
N LEU A 129 -14.77 6.81 -9.60
CA LEU A 129 -14.02 7.70 -10.49
C LEU A 129 -14.38 7.43 -11.94
N ALA A 130 -14.43 8.48 -12.75
CA ALA A 130 -14.41 8.31 -14.20
C ALA A 130 -13.02 7.82 -14.64
N LEU A 131 -12.95 7.07 -15.73
CA LEU A 131 -11.66 6.57 -16.26
C LEU A 131 -10.70 7.73 -16.55
N SER A 132 -11.18 8.84 -17.07
CA SER A 132 -10.36 10.03 -17.34
C SER A 132 -9.75 10.62 -16.07
N GLU A 133 -10.52 10.67 -14.97
CA GLU A 133 -10.03 11.15 -13.67
C GLU A 133 -8.98 10.20 -13.10
N ALA A 134 -9.21 8.90 -13.17
CA ALA A 134 -8.26 7.90 -12.70
C ALA A 134 -6.94 8.00 -13.46
N ASN A 135 -6.99 8.22 -14.77
CA ASN A 135 -5.79 8.42 -15.59
C ASN A 135 -5.06 9.73 -15.26
N GLU A 136 -5.78 10.79 -14.93
CA GLU A 136 -5.16 12.04 -14.44
C GLU A 136 -4.43 11.81 -13.12
N ILE A 137 -5.05 11.11 -12.18
CA ILE A 137 -4.46 10.78 -10.89
C ILE A 137 -3.19 9.93 -11.10
N LEU A 138 -3.27 8.91 -11.95
CA LEU A 138 -2.11 8.09 -12.29
C LEU A 138 -0.98 8.94 -12.88
N GLY A 139 -1.28 9.85 -13.79
CA GLY A 139 -0.31 10.79 -14.35
C GLY A 139 0.36 11.67 -13.30
N GLN A 140 -0.40 12.16 -12.33
CA GLN A 140 0.12 12.96 -11.22
C GLN A 140 1.03 12.11 -10.31
N MET A 141 0.66 10.87 -10.03
CA MET A 141 1.49 9.95 -9.26
C MET A 141 2.82 9.67 -9.96
N ILE A 142 2.79 9.43 -11.27
CA ILE A 142 4.00 9.22 -12.09
C ILE A 142 4.88 10.47 -12.03
N SER A 143 4.31 11.65 -12.17
CA SER A 143 5.05 12.92 -12.07
C SER A 143 5.65 13.12 -10.67
N SER A 144 5.07 12.54 -9.65
CA SER A 144 5.54 12.61 -8.27
C SER A 144 6.52 11.48 -7.90
N GLY A 145 6.87 10.61 -8.85
CA GLY A 145 7.90 9.59 -8.64
C GLY A 145 7.44 8.15 -8.69
N TYR A 146 6.14 7.90 -8.84
CA TYR A 146 5.65 6.52 -8.97
C TYR A 146 6.17 5.90 -10.27
N ARG A 147 6.82 4.74 -10.15
CA ARG A 147 7.32 3.97 -11.30
C ARG A 147 6.24 3.01 -11.79
N SER A 148 5.27 3.54 -12.51
CA SER A 148 4.19 2.74 -13.06
C SER A 148 4.66 1.98 -14.32
N PRO A 149 4.26 0.70 -14.48
CA PRO A 149 4.54 -0.03 -15.72
C PRO A 149 3.69 0.46 -16.90
N ILE A 150 2.64 1.22 -16.62
CA ILE A 150 1.72 1.76 -17.64
C ILE A 150 1.48 3.24 -17.38
N ARG A 151 1.04 3.97 -18.39
CA ARG A 151 0.69 5.39 -18.28
C ARG A 151 -0.80 5.64 -18.19
N LYS A 152 -1.61 4.72 -18.71
CA LYS A 152 -3.07 4.78 -18.70
C LYS A 152 -3.64 3.42 -18.32
N LEU A 153 -4.75 3.43 -17.59
CA LEU A 153 -5.38 2.20 -17.10
C LEU A 153 -5.86 1.29 -18.24
N GLU A 154 -6.16 1.84 -19.41
CA GLU A 154 -6.55 1.05 -20.57
C GLU A 154 -5.46 0.11 -21.06
N GLU A 155 -4.21 0.34 -20.65
CA GLU A 155 -3.07 -0.51 -20.99
C GLU A 155 -2.94 -1.76 -20.09
N LEU A 156 -3.82 -1.89 -19.09
CA LEU A 156 -3.80 -3.06 -18.19
C LEU A 156 -4.27 -4.34 -18.88
#